data_b69f98ecf90bfb4cdcf857464e052b26
#
_entry.id   b69f98ecf90bfb4cdcf857464e052b26
#
_cell.length_a   1.000
_cell.length_b   1.000
_cell.length_c   1.000
_cell.angle_alpha   90.00
_cell.angle_beta   90.00
_cell.angle_gamma   90.00
#
_symmetry.space_group_name_H-M   'P 1'
#
loop_
_entity.id
_entity.type
_entity.pdbx_description
1 polymer ?
#
loop_
_entity_poly.entity_id
_entity_poly.type
_entity_poly.pdbx_seq_one_letter_code
_entity_poly.pdbx_strand_id
1 'polypeptide(L)'
;MSHRGFSASCMVAAGLLVAVAQPVSTASAASFYDGKSINFYIGSSPGGGYNRYARTLGHHIAKHIPGNPNIVFINMPGAGSRKLTAWYYKAAPKNGLNLAAIFPGAVLEPLFGKKGKYDPLKLNYIGSANAITLTCVATTKSGFLSFEDMRKRQIIMGATQRGSPIHDFTSILHNLAGAKVKLVMGYKGSKEITHAVENGEIQGICGYGYSSLMSAKSYWVKDKMVNIVLQASLKPNKAMDRMGVPTVWDYIKKPADRALVEQFMAQMVFGRPYVMAPGTPANHVKTIRNAFNKTMKDKAFLAEAKKVRLAVEPATGEEVQKLVTKMYSMPAAQLARLKSVMNM
;
A
#
# COMPACT_ATOMS: atom_id res chain seq x y z
N MET A 1 49.39 72.87 -71.77
CA MET A 1 48.63 73.51 -70.66
C MET A 1 48.03 72.39 -69.80
N SER A 2 48.38 72.37 -68.57
CA SER A 2 48.28 71.31 -67.61
C SER A 2 46.88 71.24 -67.00
N HIS A 3 46.31 70.04 -66.86
CA HIS A 3 45.23 69.75 -65.91
C HIS A 3 45.57 68.51 -65.06
N ARG A 4 45.82 68.72 -63.81
CA ARG A 4 46.02 67.70 -62.78
C ARG A 4 44.67 67.26 -62.29
N GLY A 5 44.38 65.96 -62.43
CA GLY A 5 43.25 65.33 -61.79
C GLY A 5 43.57 64.87 -60.38
N PHE A 6 42.67 65.18 -59.42
CA PHE A 6 42.73 64.77 -58.05
C PHE A 6 41.92 63.49 -57.85
N SER A 7 42.59 62.42 -57.43
CA SER A 7 41.91 61.19 -57.06
C SER A 7 41.55 61.24 -55.57
N ALA A 8 40.26 61.12 -55.28
CA ALA A 8 39.79 60.97 -53.91
C ALA A 8 39.60 59.47 -53.62
N SER A 9 40.38 58.96 -52.70
CA SER A 9 40.23 57.59 -52.18
C SER A 9 39.14 57.58 -51.05
N CYS A 10 38.02 56.91 -51.32
CA CYS A 10 37.04 56.58 -50.29
C CYS A 10 37.50 55.35 -49.55
N MET A 11 37.84 55.52 -48.22
CA MET A 11 37.97 54.40 -47.28
C MET A 11 36.59 53.98 -46.80
N VAL A 12 36.19 52.74 -47.08
CA VAL A 12 35.01 52.09 -46.52
C VAL A 12 35.44 51.41 -45.22
N ALA A 13 35.02 51.95 -44.09
CA ALA A 13 35.20 51.33 -42.76
C ALA A 13 34.13 50.26 -42.58
N ALA A 14 34.51 48.96 -42.65
CA ALA A 14 33.66 47.85 -42.32
C ALA A 14 33.56 47.71 -40.78
N GLY A 15 32.44 48.15 -40.20
CA GLY A 15 32.16 47.95 -38.77
C GLY A 15 31.68 46.48 -38.53
N LEU A 16 32.52 45.68 -37.84
CA LEU A 16 32.11 44.39 -37.29
C LEU A 16 31.12 44.58 -36.14
N LEU A 17 29.83 44.32 -36.36
CA LEU A 17 28.86 44.16 -35.29
C LEU A 17 29.05 42.77 -34.64
N VAL A 18 29.74 42.75 -33.47
CA VAL A 18 29.78 41.57 -32.62
C VAL A 18 28.46 41.48 -31.87
N ALA A 19 27.56 40.56 -32.33
CA ALA A 19 26.35 40.22 -31.63
C ALA A 19 26.73 39.43 -30.36
N VAL A 20 26.68 40.07 -29.20
CA VAL A 20 26.80 39.42 -27.90
C VAL A 20 25.53 38.63 -27.67
N ALA A 21 25.54 37.31 -27.91
CA ALA A 21 24.49 36.41 -27.54
C ALA A 21 24.43 36.33 -26.02
N GLN A 22 23.45 37.02 -25.42
CA GLN A 22 23.17 36.87 -23.99
C GLN A 22 22.59 35.47 -23.75
N PRO A 23 23.10 34.71 -22.74
CA PRO A 23 22.48 33.43 -22.39
C PRO A 23 21.07 33.73 -21.88
N VAL A 24 20.07 33.24 -22.61
CA VAL A 24 18.66 33.23 -22.17
C VAL A 24 18.63 32.28 -20.97
N SER A 25 18.65 32.82 -19.76
CA SER A 25 18.39 32.08 -18.54
C SER A 25 16.96 31.59 -18.62
N THR A 26 16.75 30.30 -18.95
CA THR A 26 15.45 29.65 -18.84
C THR A 26 15.07 29.63 -17.37
N ALA A 27 14.36 30.65 -16.92
CA ALA A 27 13.70 30.63 -15.62
C ALA A 27 12.83 29.39 -15.59
N SER A 28 13.26 28.37 -14.82
CA SER A 28 12.43 27.17 -14.59
C SER A 28 11.13 27.66 -13.96
N ALA A 29 10.02 27.52 -14.66
CA ALA A 29 8.72 27.87 -14.14
C ALA A 29 8.54 27.15 -12.78
N ALA A 30 8.22 27.92 -11.72
CA ALA A 30 8.04 27.38 -10.39
C ALA A 30 7.07 26.20 -10.43
N SER A 31 7.45 25.06 -9.86
CA SER A 31 6.62 23.87 -9.83
C SER A 31 5.36 24.12 -9.02
N PHE A 32 4.24 23.52 -9.45
CA PHE A 32 2.98 23.59 -8.68
C PHE A 32 3.16 23.24 -7.20
N TYR A 33 4.08 22.33 -6.88
CA TYR A 33 4.30 21.85 -5.50
C TYR A 33 5.31 22.70 -4.69
N ASP A 34 5.93 23.69 -5.31
CA ASP A 34 6.94 24.53 -4.64
C ASP A 34 6.33 25.30 -3.46
N GLY A 35 6.98 25.22 -2.30
CA GLY A 35 6.51 25.81 -1.05
C GLY A 35 5.22 25.22 -0.47
N LYS A 36 4.68 24.13 -1.05
CA LYS A 36 3.42 23.51 -0.60
C LYS A 36 3.64 22.28 0.26
N SER A 37 2.56 21.87 0.92
CA SER A 37 2.50 20.63 1.68
C SER A 37 1.49 19.66 1.05
N ILE A 38 1.85 18.37 1.02
CA ILE A 38 0.94 17.27 0.66
C ILE A 38 0.46 16.62 1.94
N ASN A 39 -0.86 16.58 2.14
CA ASN A 39 -1.50 15.82 3.19
C ASN A 39 -1.51 14.34 2.84
N PHE A 40 -0.85 13.52 3.63
CA PHE A 40 -0.81 12.08 3.43
C PHE A 40 -1.70 11.39 4.48
N TYR A 41 -2.91 11.07 4.08
CA TYR A 41 -3.92 10.40 4.92
C TYR A 41 -3.64 8.91 5.04
N ILE A 42 -3.75 8.36 6.25
CA ILE A 42 -3.43 6.95 6.53
C ILE A 42 -4.62 6.30 7.23
N GLY A 43 -5.20 5.27 6.60
CA GLY A 43 -6.42 4.59 7.07
C GLY A 43 -6.22 3.62 8.24
N SER A 44 -5.13 3.76 8.99
CA SER A 44 -4.81 2.95 10.17
C SER A 44 -4.35 3.82 11.33
N SER A 45 -4.34 3.25 12.54
CA SER A 45 -3.71 3.87 13.72
C SER A 45 -2.20 4.05 13.53
N PRO A 46 -1.57 5.01 14.25
CA PRO A 46 -0.12 5.15 14.29
C PRO A 46 0.58 3.87 14.75
N GLY A 47 1.72 3.54 14.13
CA GLY A 47 2.58 2.40 14.50
C GLY A 47 2.18 1.04 13.90
N GLY A 48 1.00 0.91 13.30
CA GLY A 48 0.61 -0.29 12.55
C GLY A 48 1.34 -0.42 11.21
N GLY A 49 1.26 -1.61 10.58
CA GLY A 49 1.99 -1.89 9.33
C GLY A 49 1.69 -0.90 8.20
N TYR A 50 0.42 -0.54 7.97
CA TYR A 50 0.06 0.45 6.96
C TYR A 50 0.65 1.84 7.27
N ASN A 51 0.66 2.24 8.55
CA ASN A 51 1.24 3.51 8.97
C ASN A 51 2.76 3.54 8.74
N ARG A 52 3.47 2.45 9.04
CA ARG A 52 4.92 2.35 8.83
C ARG A 52 5.27 2.49 7.35
N TYR A 53 4.59 1.74 6.46
CA TYR A 53 4.80 1.85 5.01
C TYR A 53 4.53 3.25 4.47
N ALA A 54 3.42 3.88 4.87
CA ALA A 54 3.06 5.22 4.41
C ALA A 54 4.08 6.28 4.87
N ARG A 55 4.57 6.18 6.12
CA ARG A 55 5.59 7.12 6.63
C ARG A 55 6.93 6.92 5.94
N THR A 56 7.41 5.68 5.80
CA THR A 56 8.65 5.41 5.07
C THR A 56 8.57 5.90 3.61
N LEU A 57 7.44 5.69 2.92
CA LEU A 57 7.22 6.28 1.59
C LEU A 57 7.26 7.81 1.65
N GLY A 58 6.54 8.42 2.59
CA GLY A 58 6.41 9.88 2.71
C GLY A 58 7.74 10.58 2.98
N HIS A 59 8.65 9.96 3.75
CA HIS A 59 9.99 10.52 4.00
C HIS A 59 10.84 10.65 2.73
N HIS A 60 10.54 9.87 1.69
CA HIS A 60 11.37 9.83 0.48
C HIS A 60 10.68 10.33 -0.79
N ILE A 61 9.34 10.31 -0.87
CA ILE A 61 8.62 10.63 -2.10
C ILE A 61 8.76 12.11 -2.48
N ALA A 62 8.83 13.00 -1.49
CA ALA A 62 8.87 14.45 -1.71
C ALA A 62 10.00 14.88 -2.65
N LYS A 63 11.21 14.36 -2.48
CA LYS A 63 12.39 14.68 -3.30
C LYS A 63 12.24 14.28 -4.78
N HIS A 64 11.28 13.41 -5.09
CA HIS A 64 10.96 12.98 -6.45
C HIS A 64 9.78 13.75 -7.05
N ILE A 65 9.15 14.64 -6.26
CA ILE A 65 8.09 15.55 -6.71
C ILE A 65 8.75 16.90 -7.05
N PRO A 66 8.55 17.47 -8.25
CA PRO A 66 9.06 18.80 -8.57
C PRO A 66 8.59 19.83 -7.53
N GLY A 67 9.50 20.64 -6.99
CA GLY A 67 9.22 21.57 -5.90
C GLY A 67 9.38 20.98 -4.50
N ASN A 68 9.72 19.71 -4.36
CA ASN A 68 10.03 19.02 -3.08
C ASN A 68 9.10 19.42 -1.92
N PRO A 69 7.78 19.17 -2.02
CA PRO A 69 6.80 19.61 -1.03
C PRO A 69 6.99 18.92 0.33
N ASN A 70 6.54 19.56 1.39
CA ASN A 70 6.45 18.91 2.70
C ASN A 70 5.39 17.83 2.70
N ILE A 71 5.59 16.75 3.49
CA ILE A 71 4.60 15.68 3.68
C ILE A 71 4.04 15.75 5.11
N VAL A 72 2.74 15.99 5.21
CA VAL A 72 2.00 16.03 6.49
C VAL A 72 1.21 14.73 6.66
N PHE A 73 1.52 13.96 7.69
CA PHE A 73 0.85 12.67 7.95
C PHE A 73 -0.38 12.82 8.83
N ILE A 74 -1.52 12.32 8.37
CA ILE A 74 -2.80 12.39 9.07
C ILE A 74 -3.40 10.99 9.19
N ASN A 75 -3.47 10.44 10.41
CA ASN A 75 -4.10 9.15 10.64
C ASN A 75 -5.63 9.30 10.78
N MET A 76 -6.37 8.51 10.00
CA MET A 76 -7.84 8.44 10.04
C MET A 76 -8.27 6.96 10.08
N PRO A 77 -8.08 6.25 11.22
CA PRO A 77 -8.47 4.86 11.36
C PRO A 77 -9.99 4.69 11.43
N GLY A 78 -10.45 3.48 11.16
CA GLY A 78 -11.83 3.08 11.37
C GLY A 78 -12.40 2.24 10.22
N ALA A 79 -13.23 1.27 10.60
CA ALA A 79 -13.98 0.38 9.71
C ALA A 79 -13.09 -0.29 8.61
N GLY A 80 -11.89 -0.78 8.95
CA GLY A 80 -10.98 -1.37 7.93
C GLY A 80 -10.56 -0.38 6.86
N SER A 81 -10.25 0.88 7.23
CA SER A 81 -9.92 2.00 6.34
C SER A 81 -11.11 2.58 5.53
N ARG A 82 -12.33 2.01 5.64
CA ARG A 82 -13.51 2.51 4.91
C ARG A 82 -13.91 3.93 5.29
N LYS A 83 -13.70 4.32 6.58
CA LYS A 83 -13.93 5.69 7.04
C LYS A 83 -13.11 6.68 6.23
N LEU A 84 -11.80 6.45 6.13
CA LEU A 84 -10.92 7.27 5.30
C LEU A 84 -11.34 7.22 3.83
N THR A 85 -11.52 6.02 3.26
CA THR A 85 -11.81 5.86 1.83
C THR A 85 -13.09 6.59 1.42
N ALA A 86 -14.16 6.49 2.21
CA ALA A 86 -15.43 7.16 1.93
C ALA A 86 -15.31 8.70 2.02
N TRP A 87 -14.65 9.21 3.06
CA TRP A 87 -14.39 10.63 3.20
C TRP A 87 -13.49 11.14 2.06
N TYR A 88 -12.43 10.41 1.77
CA TYR A 88 -11.45 10.75 0.75
C TYR A 88 -12.07 10.84 -0.65
N TYR A 89 -12.94 9.88 -0.97
CA TYR A 89 -13.67 9.86 -2.24
C TYR A 89 -14.60 11.05 -2.39
N LYS A 90 -15.33 11.41 -1.33
CA LYS A 90 -16.41 12.42 -1.37
C LYS A 90 -15.91 13.84 -1.11
N ALA A 91 -15.10 14.01 -0.08
CA ALA A 91 -14.84 15.31 0.55
C ALA A 91 -13.36 15.76 0.50
N ALA A 92 -12.42 14.88 0.18
CA ALA A 92 -11.02 15.31 0.09
C ALA A 92 -10.83 16.33 -1.04
N PRO A 93 -10.04 17.39 -0.83
CA PRO A 93 -9.74 18.35 -1.88
C PRO A 93 -9.05 17.67 -3.07
N LYS A 94 -9.51 17.97 -4.28
CA LYS A 94 -9.06 17.34 -5.54
C LYS A 94 -7.94 18.14 -6.22
N ASN A 95 -7.23 18.94 -5.47
CA ASN A 95 -6.25 19.92 -5.94
C ASN A 95 -4.83 19.39 -6.15
N GLY A 96 -4.62 18.06 -6.08
CA GLY A 96 -3.30 17.45 -6.24
C GLY A 96 -2.44 17.41 -4.96
N LEU A 97 -2.86 18.03 -3.87
CA LEU A 97 -2.11 18.12 -2.60
C LEU A 97 -2.56 17.10 -1.55
N ASN A 98 -3.23 16.04 -1.96
CA ASN A 98 -3.74 15.03 -1.05
C ASN A 98 -3.41 13.62 -1.58
N LEU A 99 -2.84 12.79 -0.72
CA LEU A 99 -2.52 11.38 -0.98
C LEU A 99 -3.12 10.53 0.14
N ALA A 100 -3.60 9.34 -0.16
CA ALA A 100 -4.12 8.43 0.86
C ALA A 100 -3.53 7.03 0.76
N ALA A 101 -3.22 6.45 1.92
CA ALA A 101 -2.89 5.04 2.11
C ALA A 101 -4.12 4.32 2.67
N ILE A 102 -4.73 3.43 1.90
CA ILE A 102 -5.94 2.70 2.27
C ILE A 102 -5.68 1.19 2.39
N PHE A 103 -6.63 0.44 2.93
CA PHE A 103 -6.52 -1.02 2.94
C PHE A 103 -7.04 -1.62 1.63
N PRO A 104 -6.48 -2.73 1.14
CA PRO A 104 -7.00 -3.43 -0.03
C PRO A 104 -8.49 -3.81 0.13
N GLY A 105 -8.89 -4.23 1.34
CA GLY A 105 -10.29 -4.57 1.62
C GLY A 105 -11.25 -3.39 1.47
N ALA A 106 -10.81 -2.15 1.71
CA ALA A 106 -11.64 -0.98 1.44
C ALA A 106 -11.89 -0.79 -0.07
N VAL A 107 -10.95 -1.24 -0.92
CA VAL A 107 -11.16 -1.25 -2.38
C VAL A 107 -12.22 -2.26 -2.79
N LEU A 108 -12.32 -3.40 -2.10
CA LEU A 108 -13.25 -4.49 -2.43
C LEU A 108 -14.59 -4.42 -1.70
N GLU A 109 -14.70 -3.63 -0.65
CA GLU A 109 -15.90 -3.57 0.17
C GLU A 109 -17.19 -3.30 -0.62
N PRO A 110 -17.24 -2.40 -1.63
CA PRO A 110 -18.44 -2.22 -2.43
C PRO A 110 -18.87 -3.46 -3.24
N LEU A 111 -17.97 -4.40 -3.48
CA LEU A 111 -18.35 -5.70 -4.08
C LEU A 111 -19.13 -6.58 -3.08
N PHE A 112 -18.80 -6.49 -1.79
CA PHE A 112 -19.35 -7.36 -0.75
C PHE A 112 -20.51 -6.72 0.01
N GLY A 113 -20.64 -5.40 -0.02
CA GLY A 113 -21.65 -4.63 0.71
C GLY A 113 -22.86 -4.23 -0.11
N LYS A 114 -23.81 -3.52 0.53
CA LYS A 114 -24.78 -2.69 -0.18
C LYS A 114 -24.01 -1.60 -0.91
N LYS A 115 -24.49 -1.14 -2.10
CA LYS A 115 -23.85 -0.11 -2.94
C LYS A 115 -23.09 0.91 -2.09
N GLY A 116 -21.77 0.90 -2.22
CA GLY A 116 -20.86 1.58 -1.31
C GLY A 116 -21.00 3.10 -1.35
N LYS A 117 -20.48 3.72 -0.30
CA LYS A 117 -20.40 5.19 -0.21
C LYS A 117 -19.38 5.79 -1.19
N TYR A 118 -18.68 4.97 -1.98
CA TYR A 118 -17.64 5.33 -2.94
C TYR A 118 -17.51 4.25 -4.04
N ASP A 119 -16.94 4.65 -5.17
CA ASP A 119 -16.64 3.78 -6.30
C ASP A 119 -15.11 3.63 -6.44
N PRO A 120 -14.54 2.48 -6.08
CA PRO A 120 -13.09 2.25 -6.17
C PRO A 120 -12.54 2.29 -7.60
N LEU A 121 -13.36 2.04 -8.61
CA LEU A 121 -12.94 2.11 -10.01
C LEU A 121 -12.58 3.55 -10.43
N LYS A 122 -13.12 4.55 -9.73
CA LYS A 122 -12.87 5.98 -9.98
C LYS A 122 -11.72 6.56 -9.17
N LEU A 123 -11.14 5.82 -8.21
CA LEU A 123 -9.94 6.26 -7.49
C LEU A 123 -8.74 6.28 -8.45
N ASN A 124 -7.89 7.28 -8.29
CA ASN A 124 -6.63 7.35 -9.02
C ASN A 124 -5.57 6.57 -8.26
N TYR A 125 -5.30 5.32 -8.63
CA TYR A 125 -4.26 4.52 -8.01
C TYR A 125 -2.88 5.07 -8.37
N ILE A 126 -2.06 5.30 -7.35
CA ILE A 126 -0.69 5.81 -7.48
C ILE A 126 0.30 4.65 -7.54
N GLY A 127 0.03 3.61 -6.80
CA GLY A 127 0.82 2.38 -6.75
C GLY A 127 0.58 1.62 -5.45
N SER A 128 1.31 0.54 -5.28
CA SER A 128 1.40 -0.23 -4.03
C SER A 128 2.86 -0.53 -3.72
N ALA A 129 3.29 -0.33 -2.48
CA ALA A 129 4.70 -0.54 -2.10
C ALA A 129 5.06 -2.01 -1.87
N ASN A 130 4.08 -2.89 -1.67
CA ASN A 130 4.36 -4.27 -1.28
C ASN A 130 3.20 -5.21 -1.62
N ALA A 131 3.54 -6.41 -2.07
CA ALA A 131 2.67 -7.57 -1.99
C ALA A 131 2.71 -8.15 -0.58
N ILE A 132 1.56 -8.53 -0.02
CA ILE A 132 1.47 -9.04 1.35
C ILE A 132 1.49 -10.57 1.35
N THR A 133 2.44 -11.15 2.05
CA THR A 133 2.31 -12.51 2.57
C THR A 133 1.62 -12.44 3.93
N LEU A 134 0.45 -13.08 4.07
CA LEU A 134 -0.28 -13.16 5.32
C LEU A 134 0.28 -14.25 6.21
N THR A 135 0.26 -14.02 7.51
CA THR A 135 0.62 -15.01 8.53
C THR A 135 -0.51 -15.23 9.51
N CYS A 136 -0.58 -16.42 10.10
CA CYS A 136 -1.23 -16.67 11.39
C CYS A 136 -0.15 -16.88 12.43
N VAL A 137 -0.24 -16.14 13.53
CA VAL A 137 0.65 -16.31 14.69
C VAL A 137 -0.18 -16.60 15.93
N ALA A 138 0.30 -17.53 16.74
CA ALA A 138 -0.26 -17.87 18.04
C ALA A 138 0.82 -17.73 19.12
N THR A 139 0.48 -17.25 20.30
CA THR A 139 1.44 -17.16 21.43
C THR A 139 1.91 -18.56 21.82
N THR A 140 3.20 -18.70 22.10
CA THR A 140 3.77 -19.98 22.56
C THR A 140 3.09 -20.43 23.86
N LYS A 141 2.78 -19.48 24.76
CA LYS A 141 2.06 -19.73 26.03
C LYS A 141 0.66 -20.33 25.84
N SER A 142 0.01 -20.08 24.69
CA SER A 142 -1.31 -20.65 24.38
C SER A 142 -1.28 -22.14 24.05
N GLY A 143 -0.08 -22.69 23.83
CA GLY A 143 0.15 -24.08 23.46
C GLY A 143 -0.29 -24.45 22.04
N PHE A 144 -0.61 -23.46 21.17
CA PHE A 144 -0.85 -23.68 19.74
C PHE A 144 0.49 -23.66 19.00
N LEU A 145 1.00 -24.84 18.64
CA LEU A 145 2.30 -25.02 18.00
C LEU A 145 2.17 -25.09 16.47
N SER A 146 1.00 -25.46 15.97
CA SER A 146 0.74 -25.71 14.57
C SER A 146 -0.67 -25.25 14.16
N PHE A 147 -0.94 -25.18 12.85
CA PHE A 147 -2.28 -24.94 12.35
C PHE A 147 -3.24 -26.11 12.66
N GLU A 148 -2.73 -27.34 12.76
CA GLU A 148 -3.53 -28.50 13.18
C GLU A 148 -4.10 -28.33 14.59
N ASP A 149 -3.39 -27.67 15.51
CA ASP A 149 -3.94 -27.36 16.84
C ASP A 149 -5.14 -26.42 16.75
N MET A 150 -5.11 -25.44 15.82
CA MET A 150 -6.24 -24.56 15.56
C MET A 150 -7.45 -25.29 14.91
N ARG A 151 -7.21 -26.42 14.26
CA ARG A 151 -8.29 -27.28 13.72
C ARG A 151 -8.91 -28.17 14.80
N LYS A 152 -8.13 -28.57 15.79
CA LYS A 152 -8.60 -29.46 16.87
C LYS A 152 -9.33 -28.72 17.97
N ARG A 153 -8.82 -27.56 18.41
CA ARG A 153 -9.35 -26.78 19.55
C ARG A 153 -9.52 -25.30 19.19
N GLN A 154 -10.41 -24.63 19.92
CA GLN A 154 -10.72 -23.22 19.69
C GLN A 154 -9.59 -22.32 20.17
N ILE A 155 -9.20 -21.36 19.32
CA ILE A 155 -8.25 -20.28 19.61
C ILE A 155 -8.96 -18.93 19.59
N ILE A 156 -8.58 -18.01 20.50
CA ILE A 156 -9.08 -16.63 20.55
C ILE A 156 -8.13 -15.73 19.77
N MET A 157 -8.62 -15.14 18.67
CA MET A 157 -7.85 -14.28 17.79
C MET A 157 -8.41 -12.86 17.75
N GLY A 158 -7.54 -11.85 17.71
CA GLY A 158 -7.94 -10.46 17.54
C GLY A 158 -8.16 -10.09 16.08
N ALA A 159 -9.19 -9.27 15.81
CA ALA A 159 -9.45 -8.74 14.49
C ALA A 159 -9.86 -7.26 14.52
N THR A 160 -9.61 -6.59 13.39
CA THR A 160 -10.15 -5.26 13.13
C THR A 160 -11.60 -5.38 12.62
N GLN A 161 -12.02 -4.58 11.66
CA GLN A 161 -13.34 -4.64 11.06
C GLN A 161 -13.36 -5.60 9.86
N ARG A 162 -14.55 -6.07 9.46
CA ARG A 162 -14.78 -6.74 8.17
C ARG A 162 -14.20 -5.92 7.03
N GLY A 163 -13.67 -6.58 6.01
CA GLY A 163 -12.95 -5.94 4.90
C GLY A 163 -11.48 -5.66 5.20
N SER A 164 -10.96 -6.06 6.36
CA SER A 164 -9.52 -6.08 6.60
C SER A 164 -8.94 -7.48 6.38
N PRO A 165 -7.69 -7.60 5.93
CA PRO A 165 -7.05 -8.91 5.77
C PRO A 165 -7.06 -9.73 7.07
N ILE A 166 -6.96 -9.07 8.23
CA ILE A 166 -6.95 -9.74 9.55
C ILE A 166 -8.29 -10.43 9.82
N HIS A 167 -9.41 -9.76 9.53
CA HIS A 167 -10.73 -10.36 9.69
C HIS A 167 -11.01 -11.40 8.59
N ASP A 168 -10.89 -10.98 7.32
CA ASP A 168 -11.41 -11.75 6.20
C ASP A 168 -10.61 -13.04 5.98
N PHE A 169 -9.29 -13.00 6.14
CA PHE A 169 -8.47 -14.22 6.05
C PHE A 169 -8.75 -15.18 7.21
N THR A 170 -8.94 -14.66 8.43
CA THR A 170 -9.29 -15.50 9.57
C THR A 170 -10.63 -16.20 9.36
N SER A 171 -11.63 -15.50 8.80
CA SER A 171 -12.92 -16.08 8.43
C SER A 171 -12.78 -17.15 7.34
N ILE A 172 -11.96 -16.93 6.34
CA ILE A 172 -11.63 -17.92 5.30
C ILE A 172 -11.02 -19.18 5.93
N LEU A 173 -10.07 -19.03 6.85
CA LEU A 173 -9.46 -20.18 7.54
C LEU A 173 -10.47 -20.96 8.39
N HIS A 174 -11.39 -20.25 9.06
CA HIS A 174 -12.47 -20.87 9.81
C HIS A 174 -13.39 -21.68 8.89
N ASN A 175 -13.87 -21.06 7.80
CA ASN A 175 -14.92 -21.62 6.94
C ASN A 175 -14.41 -22.65 5.92
N LEU A 176 -13.14 -22.55 5.47
CA LEU A 176 -12.60 -23.41 4.42
C LEU A 176 -11.44 -24.32 4.85
N ALA A 177 -10.67 -23.93 5.87
CA ALA A 177 -9.51 -24.71 6.32
C ALA A 177 -9.78 -25.44 7.65
N GLY A 178 -10.95 -25.29 8.24
CA GLY A 178 -11.39 -25.99 9.46
C GLY A 178 -10.80 -25.42 10.75
N ALA A 179 -10.24 -24.21 10.73
CA ALA A 179 -9.74 -23.56 11.95
C ALA A 179 -10.90 -23.24 12.91
N LYS A 180 -10.78 -23.61 14.17
CA LYS A 180 -11.76 -23.29 15.23
C LYS A 180 -11.36 -21.97 15.88
N VAL A 181 -11.84 -20.85 15.34
CA VAL A 181 -11.47 -19.50 15.79
C VAL A 181 -12.64 -18.79 16.46
N LYS A 182 -12.40 -18.18 17.62
CA LYS A 182 -13.26 -17.14 18.21
C LYS A 182 -12.61 -15.77 17.92
N LEU A 183 -13.28 -14.93 17.11
CA LEU A 183 -12.77 -13.59 16.80
C LEU A 183 -13.23 -12.56 17.84
N VAL A 184 -12.27 -11.81 18.40
CA VAL A 184 -12.50 -10.58 19.16
C VAL A 184 -12.28 -9.41 18.22
N MET A 185 -13.35 -8.69 17.91
CA MET A 185 -13.38 -7.63 16.91
C MET A 185 -13.31 -6.23 17.56
N GLY A 186 -13.10 -5.21 16.72
CA GLY A 186 -13.19 -3.81 17.13
C GLY A 186 -11.86 -3.10 17.31
N TYR A 187 -10.73 -3.80 17.21
CA TYR A 187 -9.42 -3.16 17.26
C TYR A 187 -9.24 -2.19 16.08
N LYS A 188 -8.63 -1.03 16.34
CA LYS A 188 -8.42 0.02 15.34
C LYS A 188 -7.33 -0.31 14.32
N GLY A 189 -6.41 -1.23 14.66
CA GLY A 189 -5.32 -1.67 13.82
C GLY A 189 -4.51 -2.81 14.43
N SER A 190 -3.49 -3.26 13.71
CA SER A 190 -2.63 -4.36 14.16
C SER A 190 -1.80 -4.02 15.41
N LYS A 191 -1.57 -2.74 15.71
CA LYS A 191 -0.83 -2.33 16.91
C LYS A 191 -1.61 -2.71 18.18
N GLU A 192 -2.89 -2.36 18.21
CA GLU A 192 -3.78 -2.65 19.35
C GLU A 192 -3.96 -4.17 19.52
N ILE A 193 -4.11 -4.91 18.40
CA ILE A 193 -4.21 -6.38 18.45
C ILE A 193 -2.92 -6.99 19.00
N THR A 194 -1.75 -6.55 18.53
CA THR A 194 -0.48 -7.09 19.03
C THR A 194 -0.24 -6.74 20.49
N HIS A 195 -0.75 -5.61 20.97
CA HIS A 195 -0.71 -5.27 22.40
C HIS A 195 -1.60 -6.19 23.22
N ALA A 196 -2.83 -6.46 22.76
CA ALA A 196 -3.74 -7.42 23.42
C ALA A 196 -3.16 -8.85 23.45
N VAL A 197 -2.40 -9.25 22.41
CA VAL A 197 -1.65 -10.52 22.41
C VAL A 197 -0.57 -10.54 23.49
N GLU A 198 0.19 -9.46 23.63
CA GLU A 198 1.26 -9.34 24.64
C GLU A 198 0.72 -9.35 26.06
N ASN A 199 -0.44 -8.72 26.29
CA ASN A 199 -1.13 -8.71 27.58
C ASN A 199 -1.84 -10.04 27.89
N GLY A 200 -1.92 -10.98 26.95
CA GLY A 200 -2.62 -12.25 27.13
C GLY A 200 -4.15 -12.18 27.05
N GLU A 201 -4.71 -11.05 26.57
CA GLU A 201 -6.16 -10.87 26.36
C GLU A 201 -6.69 -11.77 25.23
N ILE A 202 -5.85 -12.02 24.24
CA ILE A 202 -6.09 -12.89 23.09
C ILE A 202 -4.86 -13.74 22.81
N GLN A 203 -5.06 -14.86 22.11
CA GLN A 203 -4.01 -15.86 21.91
C GLN A 203 -3.21 -15.67 20.62
N GLY A 204 -3.68 -14.83 19.69
CA GLY A 204 -2.96 -14.60 18.44
C GLY A 204 -3.67 -13.69 17.45
N ILE A 205 -3.13 -13.68 16.25
CA ILE A 205 -3.62 -12.88 15.13
C ILE A 205 -3.37 -13.61 13.80
N CYS A 206 -4.40 -13.77 12.96
CA CYS A 206 -4.27 -14.22 11.57
C CYS A 206 -4.48 -13.06 10.59
N GLY A 207 -4.05 -13.24 9.34
CA GLY A 207 -4.14 -12.19 8.33
C GLY A 207 -3.18 -11.02 8.57
N TYR A 208 -2.18 -11.22 9.42
CA TYR A 208 -1.14 -10.24 9.69
C TYR A 208 -0.01 -10.35 8.67
N GLY A 209 0.34 -9.25 8.01
CA GLY A 209 1.40 -9.27 7.00
C GLY A 209 2.76 -9.59 7.61
N TYR A 210 3.50 -10.54 7.01
CA TYR A 210 4.82 -10.96 7.49
C TYR A 210 5.81 -9.79 7.64
N SER A 211 5.89 -8.91 6.66
CA SER A 211 6.75 -7.72 6.76
C SER A 211 6.34 -6.79 7.89
N SER A 212 5.03 -6.70 8.21
CA SER A 212 4.56 -5.92 9.36
C SER A 212 4.92 -6.60 10.68
N LEU A 213 4.82 -7.93 10.76
CA LEU A 213 5.28 -8.73 11.90
C LEU A 213 6.77 -8.48 12.14
N MET A 214 7.60 -8.64 11.11
CA MET A 214 9.05 -8.48 11.22
C MET A 214 9.48 -7.03 11.49
N SER A 215 8.75 -6.03 11.01
CA SER A 215 9.02 -4.63 11.27
C SER A 215 8.61 -4.19 12.69
N ALA A 216 7.46 -4.67 13.18
CA ALA A 216 6.89 -4.20 14.44
C ALA A 216 7.24 -5.08 15.65
N LYS A 217 7.35 -6.40 15.42
CA LYS A 217 7.40 -7.42 16.48
C LYS A 217 8.41 -8.53 16.14
N SER A 218 9.56 -8.21 15.55
CA SER A 218 10.58 -9.22 15.19
C SER A 218 11.06 -10.03 16.39
N TYR A 219 11.06 -9.44 17.58
CA TYR A 219 11.41 -10.13 18.81
C TYR A 219 10.45 -11.27 19.15
N TRP A 220 9.18 -11.20 18.76
CA TRP A 220 8.24 -12.31 18.93
C TRP A 220 8.73 -13.60 18.30
N VAL A 221 9.32 -13.49 17.11
CA VAL A 221 9.88 -14.63 16.38
C VAL A 221 11.25 -15.00 16.94
N LYS A 222 12.13 -14.00 17.16
CA LYS A 222 13.49 -14.21 17.68
C LYS A 222 13.49 -14.88 19.05
N ASP A 223 12.64 -14.39 19.96
CA ASP A 223 12.57 -14.82 21.36
C ASP A 223 11.52 -15.94 21.56
N LYS A 224 11.04 -16.53 20.46
CA LYS A 224 10.06 -17.64 20.43
C LYS A 224 8.80 -17.38 21.26
N MET A 225 8.35 -16.12 21.31
CA MET A 225 7.13 -15.74 22.01
C MET A 225 5.87 -16.17 21.25
N VAL A 226 5.96 -16.36 19.95
CA VAL A 226 4.88 -16.83 19.09
C VAL A 226 5.38 -17.91 18.13
N ASN A 227 4.46 -18.77 17.69
CA ASN A 227 4.61 -19.67 16.58
C ASN A 227 3.93 -19.05 15.35
N ILE A 228 4.62 -19.03 14.20
CA ILE A 228 3.97 -18.73 12.91
C ILE A 228 3.39 -20.06 12.42
N VAL A 229 2.10 -20.26 12.63
CA VAL A 229 1.44 -21.55 12.40
C VAL A 229 0.94 -21.74 10.97
N LEU A 230 0.85 -20.66 10.19
CA LEU A 230 0.41 -20.69 8.79
C LEU A 230 0.91 -19.46 8.03
N GLN A 231 1.17 -19.64 6.75
CA GLN A 231 1.37 -18.55 5.79
C GLN A 231 0.39 -18.63 4.60
N ALA A 232 0.12 -17.47 3.98
CA ALA A 232 -0.64 -17.40 2.74
C ALA A 232 -0.09 -16.32 1.80
N SER A 233 0.20 -16.70 0.57
CA SER A 233 0.62 -15.83 -0.52
C SER A 233 0.37 -16.52 -1.86
N LEU A 234 0.28 -15.75 -2.95
CA LEU A 234 0.23 -16.28 -4.31
C LEU A 234 1.61 -16.71 -4.83
N LYS A 235 2.67 -16.15 -4.25
CA LYS A 235 4.06 -16.51 -4.56
C LYS A 235 4.73 -17.04 -3.29
N PRO A 236 5.66 -18.02 -3.41
CA PRO A 236 6.40 -18.54 -2.28
C PRO A 236 7.11 -17.44 -1.47
N ASN A 237 7.09 -17.54 -0.15
CA ASN A 237 7.87 -16.68 0.73
C ASN A 237 9.09 -17.46 1.26
N LYS A 238 10.22 -17.29 0.59
CA LYS A 238 11.46 -18.04 0.89
C LYS A 238 11.89 -17.97 2.36
N ALA A 239 11.57 -16.91 3.09
CA ALA A 239 11.92 -16.79 4.50
C ALA A 239 11.07 -17.74 5.37
N MET A 240 9.77 -17.79 5.13
CA MET A 240 8.86 -18.68 5.86
C MET A 240 8.97 -20.13 5.42
N ASP A 241 9.26 -20.37 4.13
CA ASP A 241 9.53 -21.73 3.62
C ASP A 241 10.73 -22.35 4.34
N ARG A 242 11.82 -21.57 4.53
CA ARG A 242 13.01 -22.02 5.30
C ARG A 242 12.71 -22.26 6.78
N MET A 243 11.68 -21.65 7.32
CA MET A 243 11.21 -21.89 8.71
C MET A 243 10.26 -23.08 8.80
N GLY A 244 9.95 -23.76 7.71
CA GLY A 244 8.99 -24.86 7.66
C GLY A 244 7.54 -24.44 7.92
N VAL A 245 7.18 -23.17 7.72
CA VAL A 245 5.81 -22.69 7.96
C VAL A 245 4.89 -23.21 6.85
N PRO A 246 3.84 -23.99 7.18
CA PRO A 246 2.94 -24.52 6.19
C PRO A 246 2.15 -23.43 5.49
N THR A 247 1.73 -23.70 4.26
CA THR A 247 0.95 -22.78 3.44
C THR A 247 -0.56 -23.03 3.60
N VAL A 248 -1.39 -22.03 3.35
CA VAL A 248 -2.85 -22.19 3.29
C VAL A 248 -3.25 -23.25 2.25
N TRP A 249 -2.43 -23.45 1.21
CA TRP A 249 -2.64 -24.42 0.14
C TRP A 249 -2.49 -25.87 0.60
N ASP A 250 -1.89 -26.11 1.77
CA ASP A 250 -1.80 -27.43 2.38
C ASP A 250 -3.11 -27.88 3.02
N TYR A 251 -3.98 -26.94 3.34
CA TYR A 251 -5.26 -27.17 4.03
C TYR A 251 -6.50 -26.95 3.15
N ILE A 252 -6.41 -26.13 2.12
CA ILE A 252 -7.51 -25.88 1.18
C ILE A 252 -7.25 -26.65 -0.11
N LYS A 253 -7.81 -27.87 -0.19
CA LYS A 253 -7.55 -28.82 -1.29
C LYS A 253 -8.62 -28.81 -2.38
N LYS A 254 -9.88 -28.48 -2.05
CA LYS A 254 -10.98 -28.47 -3.02
C LYS A 254 -10.73 -27.39 -4.09
N PRO A 255 -10.72 -27.71 -5.40
CA PRO A 255 -10.38 -26.75 -6.44
C PRO A 255 -11.24 -25.47 -6.40
N ALA A 256 -12.54 -25.62 -6.15
CA ALA A 256 -13.45 -24.47 -6.06
C ALA A 256 -13.16 -23.55 -4.87
N ASP A 257 -12.77 -24.10 -3.70
CA ASP A 257 -12.38 -23.31 -2.52
C ASP A 257 -11.01 -22.65 -2.74
N ARG A 258 -10.09 -23.38 -3.37
CA ARG A 258 -8.78 -22.86 -3.76
C ARG A 258 -8.92 -21.65 -4.68
N ALA A 259 -9.75 -21.72 -5.71
CA ALA A 259 -10.01 -20.60 -6.61
C ALA A 259 -10.57 -19.37 -5.88
N LEU A 260 -11.45 -19.56 -4.86
CA LEU A 260 -11.95 -18.45 -4.03
C LEU A 260 -10.83 -17.79 -3.22
N VAL A 261 -9.95 -18.60 -2.61
CA VAL A 261 -8.84 -18.08 -1.82
C VAL A 261 -7.82 -17.39 -2.72
N GLU A 262 -7.55 -17.90 -3.92
CA GLU A 262 -6.71 -17.23 -4.92
C GLU A 262 -7.28 -15.85 -5.29
N GLN A 263 -8.58 -15.74 -5.48
CA GLN A 263 -9.25 -14.46 -5.73
C GLN A 263 -9.14 -13.50 -4.54
N PHE A 264 -9.35 -14.01 -3.31
CA PHE A 264 -9.10 -13.19 -2.11
C PHE A 264 -7.65 -12.74 -2.05
N MET A 265 -6.69 -13.63 -2.30
CA MET A 265 -5.26 -13.33 -2.26
C MET A 265 -4.81 -12.37 -3.38
N ALA A 266 -5.55 -12.24 -4.49
CA ALA A 266 -5.22 -11.30 -5.56
C ALA A 266 -5.13 -9.85 -5.06
N GLN A 267 -5.96 -9.45 -4.07
CA GLN A 267 -5.85 -8.14 -3.43
C GLN A 267 -4.54 -7.95 -2.66
N MET A 268 -3.89 -9.03 -2.24
CA MET A 268 -2.62 -8.95 -1.51
C MET A 268 -1.46 -8.52 -2.42
N VAL A 269 -1.60 -8.64 -3.74
CA VAL A 269 -0.62 -8.13 -4.72
C VAL A 269 -0.47 -6.61 -4.62
N PHE A 270 -1.58 -5.88 -4.36
CA PHE A 270 -1.54 -4.46 -4.02
C PHE A 270 -1.78 -4.22 -2.53
N GLY A 271 -1.04 -4.90 -1.71
CA GLY A 271 -1.24 -4.93 -0.25
C GLY A 271 -1.06 -3.60 0.48
N ARG A 272 -0.45 -2.60 -0.16
CA ARG A 272 -0.21 -1.25 0.37
C ARG A 272 -0.61 -0.18 -0.65
N PRO A 273 -1.90 -0.08 -1.04
CA PRO A 273 -2.31 0.83 -2.08
C PRO A 273 -2.29 2.28 -1.62
N TYR A 274 -1.79 3.14 -2.50
CA TYR A 274 -1.84 4.58 -2.39
C TYR A 274 -2.72 5.14 -3.48
N VAL A 275 -3.55 6.12 -3.14
CA VAL A 275 -4.56 6.66 -4.05
C VAL A 275 -4.67 8.18 -3.96
N MET A 276 -5.11 8.80 -5.06
CA MET A 276 -5.63 10.17 -5.08
C MET A 276 -7.14 10.15 -5.37
N ALA A 277 -7.83 11.20 -4.93
CA ALA A 277 -9.28 11.31 -5.06
C ALA A 277 -9.73 11.37 -6.54
N PRO A 278 -10.93 10.88 -6.87
CA PRO A 278 -11.52 11.09 -8.20
C PRO A 278 -11.62 12.56 -8.54
N GLY A 279 -11.35 12.92 -9.80
CA GLY A 279 -11.36 14.30 -10.25
C GLY A 279 -10.12 15.12 -9.88
N THR A 280 -9.09 14.49 -9.27
CA THR A 280 -7.76 15.12 -9.21
C THR A 280 -7.23 15.30 -10.64
N PRO A 281 -6.69 16.50 -11.02
CA PRO A 281 -6.17 16.74 -12.35
C PRO A 281 -5.13 15.70 -12.78
N ALA A 282 -5.23 15.22 -14.03
CA ALA A 282 -4.44 14.10 -14.53
C ALA A 282 -2.91 14.36 -14.50
N ASN A 283 -2.48 15.60 -14.69
CA ASN A 283 -1.08 16.01 -14.55
C ASN A 283 -0.54 15.79 -13.15
N HIS A 284 -1.32 16.09 -12.09
CA HIS A 284 -0.93 15.83 -10.71
C HIS A 284 -0.87 14.34 -10.40
N VAL A 285 -1.87 13.57 -10.87
CA VAL A 285 -1.84 12.10 -10.74
C VAL A 285 -0.59 11.54 -11.39
N LYS A 286 -0.25 11.95 -12.62
CA LYS A 286 0.95 11.53 -13.35
C LYS A 286 2.22 11.91 -12.59
N THR A 287 2.29 13.13 -12.03
CA THR A 287 3.45 13.59 -11.24
C THR A 287 3.67 12.70 -10.02
N ILE A 288 2.61 12.43 -9.24
CA ILE A 288 2.72 11.61 -8.02
C ILE A 288 3.00 10.13 -8.36
N ARG A 289 2.44 9.57 -9.45
CA ARG A 289 2.81 8.23 -9.94
C ARG A 289 4.29 8.14 -10.30
N ASN A 290 4.81 9.12 -11.04
CA ASN A 290 6.22 9.17 -11.40
C ASN A 290 7.11 9.27 -10.16
N ALA A 291 6.74 10.11 -9.19
CA ALA A 291 7.47 10.23 -7.93
C ALA A 291 7.43 8.91 -7.13
N PHE A 292 6.29 8.25 -7.05
CA PHE A 292 6.17 6.92 -6.44
C PHE A 292 7.10 5.90 -7.12
N ASN A 293 7.03 5.78 -8.44
CA ASN A 293 7.84 4.82 -9.19
C ASN A 293 9.35 5.08 -9.04
N LYS A 294 9.77 6.35 -8.97
CA LYS A 294 11.16 6.73 -8.67
C LYS A 294 11.53 6.37 -7.23
N THR A 295 10.65 6.63 -6.26
CA THR A 295 10.86 6.29 -4.85
C THR A 295 11.08 4.79 -4.66
N MET A 296 10.32 3.94 -5.35
CA MET A 296 10.46 2.47 -5.25
C MET A 296 11.83 1.96 -5.70
N LYS A 297 12.58 2.75 -6.46
CA LYS A 297 13.95 2.44 -6.95
C LYS A 297 15.03 3.26 -6.21
N ASP A 298 14.66 4.14 -5.32
CA ASP A 298 15.57 5.03 -4.60
C ASP A 298 16.39 4.27 -3.56
N LYS A 299 17.70 4.39 -3.62
CA LYS A 299 18.63 3.68 -2.73
C LYS A 299 18.41 4.03 -1.25
N ALA A 300 18.12 5.30 -0.93
CA ALA A 300 17.90 5.72 0.45
C ALA A 300 16.56 5.19 0.99
N PHE A 301 15.48 5.19 0.18
CA PHE A 301 14.22 4.56 0.51
C PHE A 301 14.38 3.05 0.77
N LEU A 302 15.07 2.34 -0.13
CA LEU A 302 15.31 0.89 0.01
C LEU A 302 16.17 0.58 1.24
N ALA A 303 17.16 1.43 1.57
CA ALA A 303 17.98 1.28 2.76
C ALA A 303 17.17 1.51 4.04
N GLU A 304 16.31 2.55 4.10
CA GLU A 304 15.40 2.76 5.24
C GLU A 304 14.42 1.60 5.37
N ALA A 305 13.76 1.20 4.27
CA ALA A 305 12.84 0.07 4.27
C ALA A 305 13.51 -1.21 4.82
N LYS A 306 14.73 -1.52 4.38
CA LYS A 306 15.52 -2.65 4.89
C LYS A 306 15.83 -2.51 6.38
N LYS A 307 16.26 -1.32 6.83
CA LYS A 307 16.55 -1.02 8.24
C LYS A 307 15.34 -1.25 9.13
N VAL A 308 14.14 -0.83 8.69
CA VAL A 308 12.89 -1.02 9.43
C VAL A 308 12.14 -2.31 9.05
N ARG A 309 12.79 -3.21 8.30
CA ARG A 309 12.30 -4.55 7.91
C ARG A 309 10.97 -4.53 7.14
N LEU A 310 10.81 -3.56 6.25
CA LEU A 310 9.69 -3.50 5.31
C LEU A 310 10.13 -4.12 3.97
N ALA A 311 9.41 -5.12 3.52
CA ALA A 311 9.61 -5.67 2.17
C ALA A 311 9.10 -4.69 1.12
N VAL A 312 9.83 -4.52 0.03
CA VAL A 312 9.46 -3.66 -1.09
C VAL A 312 9.29 -4.52 -2.33
N GLU A 313 8.04 -4.72 -2.73
CA GLU A 313 7.62 -5.46 -3.92
C GLU A 313 6.54 -4.62 -4.62
N PRO A 314 6.93 -3.56 -5.35
CA PRO A 314 6.00 -2.56 -5.80
C PRO A 314 5.15 -3.04 -6.98
N ALA A 315 3.92 -2.50 -7.05
CA ALA A 315 3.09 -2.47 -8.23
C ALA A 315 2.81 -1.01 -8.61
N THR A 316 2.83 -0.69 -9.91
CA THR A 316 2.52 0.64 -10.42
C THR A 316 1.04 0.98 -10.25
N GLY A 317 0.68 2.26 -10.36
CA GLY A 317 -0.71 2.70 -10.29
C GLY A 317 -1.59 2.06 -11.36
N GLU A 318 -1.05 1.89 -12.56
CA GLU A 318 -1.70 1.26 -13.70
C GLU A 318 -1.95 -0.24 -13.46
N GLU A 319 -0.95 -0.95 -12.93
CA GLU A 319 -1.09 -2.37 -12.57
C GLU A 319 -2.15 -2.57 -11.48
N VAL A 320 -2.15 -1.71 -10.44
CA VAL A 320 -3.18 -1.77 -9.39
C VAL A 320 -4.57 -1.48 -9.97
N GLN A 321 -4.70 -0.46 -10.83
CA GLN A 321 -5.97 -0.14 -11.50
C GLN A 321 -6.49 -1.34 -12.31
N LYS A 322 -5.63 -1.99 -13.10
CA LYS A 322 -5.98 -3.18 -13.89
C LYS A 322 -6.45 -4.34 -13.01
N LEU A 323 -5.75 -4.60 -11.90
CA LEU A 323 -6.13 -5.64 -10.94
C LEU A 323 -7.49 -5.35 -10.31
N VAL A 324 -7.73 -4.12 -9.86
CA VAL A 324 -9.02 -3.71 -9.30
C VAL A 324 -10.15 -3.88 -10.33
N THR A 325 -9.95 -3.41 -11.55
CA THR A 325 -10.95 -3.58 -12.64
C THR A 325 -11.27 -5.07 -12.85
N LYS A 326 -10.25 -5.94 -12.90
CA LYS A 326 -10.43 -7.39 -13.02
C LYS A 326 -11.23 -7.98 -11.86
N MET A 327 -11.01 -7.53 -10.63
CA MET A 327 -11.75 -8.02 -9.46
C MET A 327 -13.23 -7.60 -9.51
N TYR A 328 -13.51 -6.41 -10.06
CA TYR A 328 -14.88 -5.92 -10.25
C TYR A 328 -15.63 -6.59 -11.41
N SER A 329 -14.95 -7.35 -12.28
CA SER A 329 -15.56 -8.18 -13.33
C SER A 329 -15.83 -9.62 -12.87
N MET A 330 -15.71 -9.92 -11.55
CA MET A 330 -15.96 -11.26 -11.01
C MET A 330 -17.44 -11.67 -11.19
N PRO A 331 -17.73 -12.93 -11.63
CA PRO A 331 -19.08 -13.44 -11.73
C PRO A 331 -19.83 -13.37 -10.39
N ALA A 332 -21.12 -13.00 -10.43
CA ALA A 332 -21.95 -12.80 -9.24
C ALA A 332 -21.99 -14.02 -8.30
N ALA A 333 -22.05 -15.23 -8.85
CA ALA A 333 -22.04 -16.47 -8.05
C ALA A 333 -20.73 -16.67 -7.27
N GLN A 334 -19.57 -16.39 -7.89
CA GLN A 334 -18.28 -16.47 -7.23
C GLN A 334 -18.15 -15.39 -6.13
N LEU A 335 -18.62 -14.19 -6.43
CA LEU A 335 -18.64 -13.09 -5.48
C LEU A 335 -19.52 -13.41 -4.26
N ALA A 336 -20.72 -13.95 -4.47
CA ALA A 336 -21.63 -14.37 -3.39
C ALA A 336 -20.97 -15.42 -2.49
N ARG A 337 -20.30 -16.41 -3.09
CA ARG A 337 -19.60 -17.46 -2.34
C ARG A 337 -18.39 -16.90 -1.58
N LEU A 338 -17.58 -16.03 -2.19
CA LEU A 338 -16.47 -15.38 -1.49
C LEU A 338 -16.96 -14.55 -0.30
N LYS A 339 -18.07 -13.83 -0.49
CA LYS A 339 -18.73 -13.07 0.59
C LYS A 339 -19.19 -14.00 1.73
N SER A 340 -19.78 -15.15 1.42
CA SER A 340 -20.19 -16.14 2.41
C SER A 340 -19.02 -16.64 3.25
N VAL A 341 -17.90 -17.02 2.62
CA VAL A 341 -16.74 -17.57 3.33
C VAL A 341 -15.93 -16.53 4.11
N MET A 342 -16.13 -15.24 3.85
CA MET A 342 -15.51 -14.15 4.65
C MET A 342 -16.39 -13.70 5.82
N ASN A 343 -17.58 -14.28 6.02
CA ASN A 343 -18.45 -13.96 7.14
C ASN A 343 -18.23 -14.96 8.28
N MET A 344 -17.93 -14.44 9.48
CA MET A 344 -17.98 -15.11 10.76
C MET A 344 -18.93 -14.37 11.67
#